data_56c44289d33d51ae5a3d9f7284c5a1ac
#
_entry.id   56c44289d33d51ae5a3d9f7284c5a1ac
#
_cell.length_a   1.000
_cell.length_b   1.000
_cell.length_c   1.000
_cell.angle_alpha   90.00
_cell.angle_beta   90.00
_cell.angle_gamma   90.00
#
_symmetry.space_group_name_H-M   'P 1'
#
loop_
_entity.id
_entity.type
_entity.pdbx_description
1 polymer ?
#
loop_
_entity_poly.entity_id
_entity_poly.type
_entity_poly.pdbx_seq_one_letter_code
_entity_poly.pdbx_strand_id
1 'polypeptide(L)'
;MAAGVPVLETRGLCKAFGGVVAVANVDLAVREGQIHAVIGSNGAGKTTLLNLISGLTAPDAGQIRFRGEPLDRKRPCDRAALGVGRTFQNLQILGNMTVLENVMVGRHLKSRTGLLAAALRLRRAWQEERAIERDALRYLEFMGLADRRDDPAGSLPFGQQRWLEIARALATEPSLLLLDEPAAGLNPTETDCLGGLIQMIRTRGITVVLVEHDMDLVMRVSDTVLVLNYGEVLAQGPPDAIQNDPAVVDAYLGSELDDA
;
A
#
# COMPACT_ATOMS: atom_id res chain seq x y z
N MET A 1 -0.25 25.31 15.00
CA MET A 1 -0.98 24.05 15.17
C MET A 1 0.02 23.01 15.63
N ALA A 2 -0.22 22.32 16.76
CA ALA A 2 0.70 21.27 17.24
C ALA A 2 0.77 20.17 16.17
N ALA A 3 1.98 19.83 15.72
CA ALA A 3 2.18 18.75 14.78
C ALA A 3 1.71 17.45 15.45
N GLY A 4 0.58 16.88 14.99
CA GLY A 4 0.05 15.63 15.51
C GLY A 4 1.09 14.52 15.36
N VAL A 5 1.04 13.52 16.24
CA VAL A 5 1.92 12.34 16.18
C VAL A 5 1.73 11.67 14.81
N PRO A 6 2.82 11.39 14.05
CA PRO A 6 2.69 10.72 12.76
C PRO A 6 2.12 9.31 12.93
N VAL A 7 1.29 8.87 11.97
CA VAL A 7 0.74 7.51 11.97
C VAL A 7 1.82 6.48 11.64
N LEU A 8 2.77 6.83 10.78
CA LEU A 8 3.95 6.05 10.45
C LEU A 8 5.19 6.93 10.57
N GLU A 9 6.19 6.43 11.25
CA GLU A 9 7.49 7.10 11.41
C GLU A 9 8.62 6.08 11.20
N THR A 10 9.63 6.47 10.41
CA THR A 10 10.92 5.76 10.37
C THR A 10 12.01 6.72 10.79
N ARG A 11 13.03 6.21 11.50
CA ARG A 11 14.19 6.97 11.94
C ARG A 11 15.46 6.20 11.68
N GLY A 12 16.36 6.79 10.91
CA GLY A 12 17.66 6.22 10.60
C GLY A 12 17.55 4.84 9.94
N LEU A 13 16.51 4.60 9.12
CA LEU A 13 16.21 3.28 8.60
C LEU A 13 17.26 2.86 7.58
N CYS A 14 17.89 1.70 7.81
CA CYS A 14 18.92 1.15 6.92
C CYS A 14 18.63 -0.29 6.54
N LYS A 15 18.97 -0.63 5.28
CA LYS A 15 18.95 -2.00 4.76
C LYS A 15 19.95 -2.20 3.64
N ALA A 16 20.75 -3.26 3.76
CA ALA A 16 21.66 -3.70 2.72
C ALA A 16 21.40 -5.16 2.33
N PHE A 17 21.70 -5.52 1.10
CA PHE A 17 21.64 -6.87 0.56
C PHE A 17 22.97 -7.21 -0.15
N GLY A 18 23.71 -8.20 0.35
CA GLY A 18 24.95 -8.66 -0.29
C GLY A 18 25.96 -7.54 -0.58
N GLY A 19 26.06 -6.52 0.30
CA GLY A 19 26.95 -5.37 0.15
C GLY A 19 26.35 -4.19 -0.60
N VAL A 20 25.15 -4.30 -1.22
CA VAL A 20 24.44 -3.18 -1.85
C VAL A 20 23.52 -2.54 -0.80
N VAL A 21 23.71 -1.25 -0.52
CA VAL A 21 22.86 -0.49 0.38
C VAL A 21 21.58 -0.10 -0.39
N ALA A 22 20.45 -0.69 -0.01
CA ALA A 22 19.16 -0.44 -0.66
C ALA A 22 18.36 0.68 0.03
N VAL A 23 18.59 0.90 1.34
CA VAL A 23 18.00 1.99 2.12
C VAL A 23 19.07 2.46 3.10
N ALA A 24 19.38 3.76 3.10
CA ALA A 24 20.46 4.37 3.87
C ALA A 24 19.93 5.56 4.67
N ASN A 25 19.82 5.39 5.97
CA ASN A 25 19.44 6.44 6.92
C ASN A 25 18.15 7.19 6.55
N VAL A 26 17.09 6.45 6.14
CA VAL A 26 15.83 7.04 5.70
C VAL A 26 14.96 7.41 6.89
N ASP A 27 14.67 8.70 7.00
CA ASP A 27 13.67 9.28 7.90
C ASP A 27 12.39 9.59 7.12
N LEU A 28 11.26 9.08 7.61
CA LEU A 28 9.94 9.29 7.02
C LEU A 28 8.92 9.55 8.13
N ALA A 29 8.08 10.56 7.95
CA ALA A 29 6.98 10.87 8.85
C ALA A 29 5.69 11.07 8.03
N VAL A 30 4.74 10.13 8.16
CA VAL A 30 3.44 10.17 7.48
C VAL A 30 2.36 10.54 8.49
N ARG A 31 1.60 11.61 8.20
CA ARG A 31 0.50 12.06 9.05
C ARG A 31 -0.80 11.32 8.72
N GLU A 32 -1.66 11.22 9.71
CA GLU A 32 -2.96 10.57 9.54
C GLU A 32 -3.82 11.30 8.47
N GLY A 33 -4.48 10.50 7.62
CA GLY A 33 -5.34 11.02 6.55
C GLY A 33 -4.63 11.69 5.38
N GLN A 34 -3.29 11.57 5.27
CA GLN A 34 -2.52 12.06 4.12
C GLN A 34 -2.28 10.95 3.09
N ILE A 35 -2.08 11.39 1.85
CA ILE A 35 -1.47 10.60 0.79
C ILE A 35 0.00 11.02 0.68
N HIS A 36 0.90 10.12 1.03
CA HIS A 36 2.34 10.34 0.99
C HIS A 36 2.94 9.51 -0.13
N ALA A 37 3.40 10.16 -1.19
CA ALA A 37 4.07 9.45 -2.28
C ALA A 37 5.56 9.22 -1.98
N VAL A 38 6.08 8.11 -2.48
CA VAL A 38 7.51 7.79 -2.52
C VAL A 38 7.89 7.54 -3.97
N ILE A 39 8.73 8.40 -4.52
CA ILE A 39 9.19 8.34 -5.89
C ILE A 39 10.71 8.16 -5.97
N GLY A 40 11.23 7.88 -7.14
CA GLY A 40 12.67 7.69 -7.41
C GLY A 40 12.89 6.77 -8.60
N SER A 41 14.11 6.72 -9.10
CA SER A 41 14.52 5.84 -10.20
C SER A 41 14.36 4.36 -9.86
N ASN A 42 14.49 3.49 -10.85
CA ASN A 42 14.55 2.04 -10.63
C ASN A 42 15.77 1.71 -9.77
N GLY A 43 15.56 0.87 -8.74
CA GLY A 43 16.62 0.56 -7.77
C GLY A 43 16.85 1.60 -6.68
N ALA A 44 16.12 2.72 -6.64
CA ALA A 44 16.26 3.76 -5.60
C ALA A 44 15.88 3.30 -4.17
N GLY A 45 15.33 2.08 -3.98
CA GLY A 45 15.01 1.55 -2.66
C GLY A 45 13.52 1.62 -2.27
N LYS A 46 12.63 2.09 -3.14
CA LYS A 46 11.19 2.29 -2.88
C LYS A 46 10.49 1.02 -2.37
N THR A 47 10.56 -0.06 -3.13
CA THR A 47 9.95 -1.36 -2.74
C THR A 47 10.62 -1.93 -1.48
N THR A 48 11.93 -1.71 -1.30
CA THR A 48 12.62 -2.10 -0.06
C THR A 48 12.06 -1.34 1.14
N LEU A 49 11.83 -0.04 1.03
CA LEU A 49 11.20 0.76 2.08
C LEU A 49 9.81 0.22 2.43
N LEU A 50 8.95 -0.10 1.45
CA LEU A 50 7.66 -0.73 1.70
C LEU A 50 7.79 -2.12 2.34
N ASN A 51 8.80 -2.91 1.95
CA ASN A 51 9.08 -4.23 2.53
C ASN A 51 9.47 -4.11 4.01
N LEU A 52 10.26 -3.10 4.36
CA LEU A 52 10.63 -2.79 5.74
C LEU A 52 9.41 -2.38 6.56
N ILE A 53 8.56 -1.46 6.05
CA ILE A 53 7.36 -0.98 6.73
C ILE A 53 6.34 -2.11 6.92
N SER A 54 6.13 -2.97 5.92
CA SER A 54 5.19 -4.10 6.01
C SER A 54 5.74 -5.32 6.78
N GLY A 55 7.05 -5.34 7.09
CA GLY A 55 7.70 -6.41 7.84
C GLY A 55 8.08 -7.64 7.03
N LEU A 56 8.02 -7.57 5.71
CA LEU A 56 8.53 -8.62 4.81
C LEU A 56 10.05 -8.73 4.85
N THR A 57 10.71 -7.63 5.19
CA THR A 57 12.16 -7.56 5.40
C THR A 57 12.42 -6.88 6.74
N ALA A 58 13.40 -7.39 7.50
CA ALA A 58 13.84 -6.74 8.72
C ALA A 58 14.90 -5.67 8.41
N PRO A 59 14.86 -4.49 9.09
CA PRO A 59 15.91 -3.49 8.98
C PRO A 59 17.22 -3.98 9.59
N ASP A 60 18.34 -3.47 9.07
CA ASP A 60 19.66 -3.72 9.65
C ASP A 60 19.97 -2.68 10.76
N ALA A 61 19.42 -1.45 10.62
CA ALA A 61 19.48 -0.41 11.63
C ALA A 61 18.27 0.54 11.52
N GLY A 62 18.10 1.38 12.52
CA GLY A 62 16.98 2.32 12.59
C GLY A 62 15.75 1.75 13.27
N GLN A 63 14.65 2.49 13.24
CA GLN A 63 13.38 2.16 13.90
C GLN A 63 12.20 2.46 13.00
N ILE A 64 11.16 1.63 13.12
CA ILE A 64 9.85 1.86 12.47
C ILE A 64 8.80 1.91 13.56
N ARG A 65 7.99 2.97 13.56
CA ARG A 65 6.89 3.14 14.52
C ARG A 65 5.57 3.35 13.77
N PHE A 66 4.54 2.70 14.26
CA PHE A 66 3.18 2.87 13.79
C PHE A 66 2.29 3.33 14.96
N ARG A 67 1.70 4.51 14.84
CA ARG A 67 0.95 5.16 15.94
C ARG A 67 1.74 5.23 17.25
N GLY A 68 3.04 5.49 17.14
CA GLY A 68 3.97 5.55 18.27
C GLY A 68 4.48 4.19 18.77
N GLU A 69 3.87 3.08 18.37
CA GLU A 69 4.32 1.73 18.74
C GLU A 69 5.43 1.20 17.82
N PRO A 70 6.48 0.56 18.34
CA PRO A 70 7.54 -0.01 17.53
C PRO A 70 7.05 -1.23 16.74
N LEU A 71 7.44 -1.31 15.44
CA LEU A 71 7.13 -2.42 14.56
C LEU A 71 8.29 -3.41 14.35
N ASP A 72 9.51 -3.10 14.81
CA ASP A 72 10.76 -3.76 14.42
C ASP A 72 10.74 -5.29 14.60
N ARG A 73 10.05 -5.79 15.62
CA ARG A 73 9.94 -7.23 15.92
C ARG A 73 8.59 -7.84 15.53
N LYS A 74 7.69 -7.07 14.93
CA LYS A 74 6.36 -7.55 14.55
C LYS A 74 6.41 -8.21 13.17
N ARG A 75 5.84 -9.40 13.06
CA ARG A 75 5.70 -10.12 11.78
C ARG A 75 4.71 -9.40 10.86
N PRO A 76 4.71 -9.65 9.56
CA PRO A 76 3.75 -9.03 8.64
C PRO A 76 2.29 -9.18 9.07
N CYS A 77 1.88 -10.37 9.52
CA CYS A 77 0.51 -10.62 10.00
C CYS A 77 0.16 -9.79 11.25
N ASP A 78 1.12 -9.57 12.15
CA ASP A 78 0.93 -8.76 13.35
C ASP A 78 0.77 -7.28 12.97
N ARG A 79 1.53 -6.79 11.97
CA ARG A 79 1.40 -5.42 11.43
C ARG A 79 0.07 -5.24 10.70
N ALA A 80 -0.38 -6.24 9.94
CA ALA A 80 -1.69 -6.23 9.30
C ALA A 80 -2.82 -6.17 10.35
N ALA A 81 -2.71 -6.92 11.44
CA ALA A 81 -3.67 -6.88 12.54
C ALA A 81 -3.72 -5.52 13.26
N LEU A 82 -2.59 -4.78 13.27
CA LEU A 82 -2.52 -3.41 13.79
C LEU A 82 -3.15 -2.36 12.84
N GLY A 83 -3.41 -2.73 11.58
CA GLY A 83 -4.03 -1.85 10.58
C GLY A 83 -3.07 -1.35 9.49
N VAL A 84 -1.98 -2.06 9.21
CA VAL A 84 -1.12 -1.80 8.04
C VAL A 84 -1.54 -2.74 6.91
N GLY A 85 -2.27 -2.22 5.91
CA GLY A 85 -2.62 -2.94 4.69
C GLY A 85 -1.58 -2.72 3.59
N ARG A 86 -1.45 -3.68 2.65
CA ARG A 86 -0.53 -3.55 1.51
C ARG A 86 -1.06 -4.24 0.27
N THR A 87 -0.84 -3.63 -0.90
CA THR A 87 -0.84 -4.29 -2.21
C THR A 87 0.58 -4.64 -2.62
N PHE A 88 0.74 -5.45 -3.66
CA PHE A 88 2.05 -5.86 -4.16
C PHE A 88 2.24 -5.39 -5.61
N GLN A 89 3.49 -5.13 -6.00
CA GLN A 89 3.86 -4.75 -7.36
C GLN A 89 3.35 -5.79 -8.38
N ASN A 90 3.64 -7.07 -8.14
CA ASN A 90 3.07 -8.16 -8.91
C ASN A 90 1.66 -8.46 -8.38
N LEU A 91 0.68 -8.42 -9.27
CA LEU A 91 -0.71 -8.69 -8.95
C LEU A 91 -0.88 -10.03 -8.23
N GLN A 92 -1.40 -9.98 -7.01
CA GLN A 92 -1.56 -11.14 -6.13
C GLN A 92 -3.06 -11.46 -5.97
N ILE A 93 -3.70 -12.03 -6.98
CA ILE A 93 -5.08 -12.51 -6.88
C ILE A 93 -5.14 -14.03 -6.78
N LEU A 94 -6.19 -14.53 -6.16
CA LEU A 94 -6.50 -15.96 -6.10
C LEU A 94 -7.41 -16.31 -7.28
N GLY A 95 -6.80 -16.55 -8.46
CA GLY A 95 -7.50 -16.65 -9.74
C GLY A 95 -8.58 -17.75 -9.81
N ASN A 96 -8.44 -18.80 -9.01
CA ASN A 96 -9.40 -19.92 -8.91
C ASN A 96 -10.57 -19.64 -7.95
N MET A 97 -10.52 -18.54 -7.21
CA MET A 97 -11.60 -18.09 -6.34
C MET A 97 -12.46 -17.04 -7.05
N THR A 98 -13.69 -16.87 -6.59
CA THR A 98 -14.55 -15.79 -7.07
C THR A 98 -14.00 -14.43 -6.62
N VAL A 99 -14.48 -13.36 -7.25
CA VAL A 99 -14.19 -11.98 -6.88
C VAL A 99 -14.58 -11.72 -5.41
N LEU A 100 -15.75 -12.21 -4.99
CA LEU A 100 -16.21 -12.09 -3.62
C LEU A 100 -15.30 -12.84 -2.63
N GLU A 101 -14.96 -14.09 -2.90
CA GLU A 101 -14.09 -14.90 -2.06
C GLU A 101 -12.70 -14.27 -1.88
N ASN A 102 -12.14 -13.65 -2.93
CA ASN A 102 -10.88 -12.92 -2.83
C ASN A 102 -10.94 -11.80 -1.77
N VAL A 103 -12.01 -11.02 -1.73
CA VAL A 103 -12.18 -9.94 -0.75
C VAL A 103 -12.45 -10.52 0.65
N MET A 104 -13.23 -11.60 0.75
CA MET A 104 -13.47 -12.31 2.01
C MET A 104 -12.17 -12.78 2.67
N VAL A 105 -11.17 -13.23 1.89
CA VAL A 105 -9.84 -13.60 2.43
C VAL A 105 -9.21 -12.44 3.22
N GLY A 106 -9.27 -11.21 2.70
CA GLY A 106 -8.81 -10.02 3.42
C GLY A 106 -9.54 -9.82 4.76
N ARG A 107 -10.84 -10.10 4.79
CA ARG A 107 -11.67 -9.96 5.98
C ARG A 107 -11.40 -11.02 7.06
N HIS A 108 -10.89 -12.20 6.69
CA HIS A 108 -10.55 -13.27 7.64
C HIS A 108 -9.51 -12.88 8.69
N LEU A 109 -8.66 -11.86 8.45
CA LEU A 109 -7.76 -11.33 9.48
C LEU A 109 -8.49 -10.80 10.72
N LYS A 110 -9.76 -10.43 10.59
CA LYS A 110 -10.64 -9.95 11.68
C LYS A 110 -11.52 -11.04 12.25
N SER A 111 -11.51 -12.25 11.68
CA SER A 111 -12.28 -13.40 12.17
C SER A 111 -11.79 -13.83 13.56
N ARG A 112 -12.74 -14.10 14.44
CA ARG A 112 -12.50 -14.64 15.78
C ARG A 112 -12.86 -16.12 15.90
N THR A 113 -13.45 -16.68 14.84
CA THR A 113 -13.88 -18.08 14.84
C THR A 113 -12.68 -19.00 14.64
N GLY A 114 -12.31 -19.75 15.68
CA GLY A 114 -11.25 -20.74 15.59
C GLY A 114 -11.62 -21.92 14.68
N LEU A 115 -10.62 -22.62 14.15
CA LEU A 115 -10.75 -23.77 13.25
C LEU A 115 -11.74 -24.83 13.77
N LEU A 116 -11.80 -25.06 15.10
CA LEU A 116 -12.72 -26.02 15.71
C LEU A 116 -14.19 -25.59 15.59
N ALA A 117 -14.49 -24.30 15.75
CA ALA A 117 -15.85 -23.78 15.62
C ALA A 117 -16.33 -23.77 14.16
N ALA A 118 -15.41 -23.52 13.22
CA ALA A 118 -15.67 -23.63 11.78
C ALA A 118 -15.91 -25.10 11.38
N ALA A 119 -15.09 -26.03 11.84
CA ALA A 119 -15.22 -27.48 11.56
C ALA A 119 -16.54 -28.08 12.10
N LEU A 120 -17.00 -27.60 13.26
CA LEU A 120 -18.25 -28.04 13.88
C LEU A 120 -19.50 -27.33 13.33
N ARG A 121 -19.36 -26.45 12.31
CA ARG A 121 -20.46 -25.69 11.68
C ARG A 121 -21.40 -25.04 12.71
N LEU A 122 -20.83 -24.48 13.77
CA LEU A 122 -21.63 -23.85 14.83
C LEU A 122 -22.38 -22.62 14.26
N ARG A 123 -23.57 -22.33 14.82
CA ARG A 123 -24.37 -21.15 14.40
C ARG A 123 -23.57 -19.84 14.40
N ARG A 124 -22.59 -19.71 15.30
CA ARG A 124 -21.67 -18.55 15.35
C ARG A 124 -20.77 -18.46 14.11
N ALA A 125 -20.23 -19.58 13.62
CA ALA A 125 -19.41 -19.59 12.41
C ALA A 125 -20.23 -19.15 11.19
N TRP A 126 -21.45 -19.62 11.05
CA TRP A 126 -22.38 -19.21 10.01
C TRP A 126 -22.75 -17.71 10.04
N GLN A 127 -22.96 -17.18 11.24
CA GLN A 127 -23.26 -15.75 11.41
C GLN A 127 -22.05 -14.89 11.07
N GLU A 128 -20.84 -15.33 11.46
CA GLU A 128 -19.60 -14.63 11.15
C GLU A 128 -19.29 -14.66 9.65
N GLU A 129 -19.46 -15.81 8.99
CA GLU A 129 -19.27 -15.95 7.55
C GLU A 129 -20.20 -15.02 6.76
N ARG A 130 -21.49 -14.95 7.12
CA ARG A 130 -22.43 -13.98 6.52
C ARG A 130 -22.07 -12.52 6.81
N ALA A 131 -21.44 -12.23 7.94
CA ALA A 131 -20.95 -10.89 8.23
C ALA A 131 -19.73 -10.55 7.36
N ILE A 132 -18.79 -11.49 7.21
CA ILE A 132 -17.63 -11.38 6.32
C ILE A 132 -18.09 -11.15 4.87
N GLU A 133 -19.05 -11.95 4.39
CA GLU A 133 -19.63 -11.81 3.04
C GLU A 133 -20.24 -10.42 2.81
N ARG A 134 -21.08 -9.97 3.75
CA ARG A 134 -21.70 -8.61 3.66
C ARG A 134 -20.67 -7.49 3.66
N ASP A 135 -19.64 -7.61 4.50
CA ASP A 135 -18.58 -6.62 4.55
C ASP A 135 -17.75 -6.65 3.27
N ALA A 136 -17.44 -7.84 2.72
CA ALA A 136 -16.74 -7.99 1.44
C ALA A 136 -17.53 -7.37 0.29
N LEU A 137 -18.85 -7.56 0.24
CA LEU A 137 -19.72 -6.93 -0.77
C LEU A 137 -19.64 -5.40 -0.75
N ARG A 138 -19.59 -4.77 0.44
CA ARG A 138 -19.41 -3.29 0.55
C ARG A 138 -18.10 -2.80 -0.07
N TYR A 139 -17.02 -3.57 0.05
CA TYR A 139 -15.75 -3.24 -0.60
C TYR A 139 -15.83 -3.44 -2.11
N LEU A 140 -16.53 -4.46 -2.59
CA LEU A 140 -16.79 -4.66 -4.02
C LEU A 140 -17.68 -3.55 -4.60
N GLU A 141 -18.71 -3.13 -3.89
CA GLU A 141 -19.55 -1.97 -4.28
C GLU A 141 -18.70 -0.70 -4.37
N PHE A 142 -17.84 -0.46 -3.38
CA PHE A 142 -16.93 0.68 -3.38
C PHE A 142 -15.96 0.69 -4.56
N MET A 143 -15.53 -0.50 -5.00
CA MET A 143 -14.61 -0.69 -6.11
C MET A 143 -15.32 -0.84 -7.47
N GLY A 144 -16.65 -0.78 -7.52
CA GLY A 144 -17.44 -0.99 -8.76
C GLY A 144 -17.38 -2.42 -9.29
N LEU A 145 -17.13 -3.41 -8.43
CA LEU A 145 -17.00 -4.83 -8.80
C LEU A 145 -18.15 -5.71 -8.30
N ALA A 146 -19.21 -5.13 -7.71
CA ALA A 146 -20.30 -5.89 -7.10
C ALA A 146 -21.04 -6.81 -8.09
N ASP A 147 -21.22 -6.36 -9.33
CA ASP A 147 -21.91 -7.13 -10.39
C ASP A 147 -21.07 -8.33 -10.89
N ARG A 148 -19.78 -8.36 -10.56
CA ARG A 148 -18.83 -9.41 -10.95
C ARG A 148 -18.48 -10.35 -9.78
N ARG A 149 -19.19 -10.24 -8.65
CA ARG A 149 -18.86 -10.93 -7.40
C ARG A 149 -18.71 -12.45 -7.52
N ASP A 150 -19.52 -13.06 -8.39
CA ASP A 150 -19.56 -14.52 -8.59
C ASP A 150 -18.64 -15.00 -9.73
N ASP A 151 -18.00 -14.06 -10.46
CA ASP A 151 -17.07 -14.38 -11.54
C ASP A 151 -15.75 -14.92 -10.95
N PRO A 152 -15.05 -15.83 -11.66
CA PRO A 152 -13.68 -16.19 -11.31
C PRO A 152 -12.78 -14.96 -11.39
N ALA A 153 -12.00 -14.70 -10.33
CA ALA A 153 -11.16 -13.50 -10.27
C ALA A 153 -10.14 -13.43 -11.43
N GLY A 154 -9.63 -14.59 -11.88
CA GLY A 154 -8.71 -14.67 -13.01
C GLY A 154 -9.33 -14.30 -14.37
N SER A 155 -10.67 -14.25 -14.48
CA SER A 155 -11.36 -13.86 -15.72
C SER A 155 -11.56 -12.35 -15.88
N LEU A 156 -11.28 -11.56 -14.84
CA LEU A 156 -11.41 -10.11 -14.89
C LEU A 156 -10.37 -9.48 -15.82
N PRO A 157 -10.70 -8.37 -16.51
CA PRO A 157 -9.70 -7.50 -17.14
C PRO A 157 -8.63 -7.05 -16.14
N PHE A 158 -7.40 -6.78 -16.61
CA PHE A 158 -6.26 -6.47 -15.75
C PHE A 158 -6.53 -5.31 -14.77
N GLY A 159 -7.11 -4.20 -15.24
CA GLY A 159 -7.47 -3.08 -14.37
C GLY A 159 -8.44 -3.49 -13.26
N GLN A 160 -9.46 -4.32 -13.58
CA GLN A 160 -10.40 -4.81 -12.56
C GLN A 160 -9.74 -5.79 -11.57
N GLN A 161 -8.76 -6.56 -12.00
CA GLN A 161 -7.96 -7.39 -11.09
C GLN A 161 -7.16 -6.51 -10.11
N ARG A 162 -6.64 -5.36 -10.55
CA ARG A 162 -5.98 -4.37 -9.70
C ARG A 162 -6.96 -3.76 -8.67
N TRP A 163 -8.19 -3.44 -9.10
CA TRP A 163 -9.25 -3.00 -8.17
C TRP A 163 -9.58 -4.08 -7.14
N LEU A 164 -9.63 -5.34 -7.55
CA LEU A 164 -9.89 -6.47 -6.64
C LEU A 164 -8.77 -6.62 -5.60
N GLU A 165 -7.51 -6.46 -5.99
CA GLU A 165 -6.38 -6.49 -5.05
C GLU A 165 -6.50 -5.38 -4.00
N ILE A 166 -6.84 -4.15 -4.42
CA ILE A 166 -7.06 -3.02 -3.52
C ILE A 166 -8.28 -3.28 -2.62
N ALA A 167 -9.38 -3.82 -3.16
CA ALA A 167 -10.56 -4.21 -2.38
C ALA A 167 -10.21 -5.20 -1.26
N ARG A 168 -9.40 -6.21 -1.57
CA ARG A 168 -8.93 -7.20 -0.61
C ARG A 168 -8.06 -6.56 0.47
N ALA A 169 -7.17 -5.63 0.12
CA ALA A 169 -6.37 -4.89 1.08
C ALA A 169 -7.24 -4.01 1.99
N LEU A 170 -8.24 -3.33 1.44
CA LEU A 170 -9.21 -2.52 2.20
C LEU A 170 -10.08 -3.35 3.13
N ALA A 171 -10.40 -4.60 2.76
CA ALA A 171 -11.19 -5.51 3.59
C ALA A 171 -10.50 -5.88 4.91
N THR A 172 -9.18 -5.67 5.04
CA THR A 172 -8.46 -5.77 6.32
C THR A 172 -8.77 -4.61 7.26
N GLU A 173 -9.53 -3.59 6.82
CA GLU A 173 -9.79 -2.33 7.54
C GLU A 173 -8.51 -1.64 7.98
N PRO A 174 -7.62 -1.31 7.04
CA PRO A 174 -6.36 -0.68 7.36
C PRO A 174 -6.57 0.78 7.76
N SER A 175 -5.75 1.29 8.68
CA SER A 175 -5.62 2.74 8.90
C SER A 175 -4.45 3.34 8.12
N LEU A 176 -3.52 2.48 7.64
CA LEU A 176 -2.44 2.79 6.73
C LEU A 176 -2.45 1.79 5.58
N LEU A 177 -2.58 2.27 4.36
CA LEU A 177 -2.54 1.45 3.14
C LEU A 177 -1.27 1.76 2.36
N LEU A 178 -0.48 0.72 2.10
CA LEU A 178 0.72 0.79 1.27
C LEU A 178 0.37 0.30 -0.14
N LEU A 179 0.51 1.16 -1.14
CA LEU A 179 0.28 0.87 -2.55
C LEU A 179 1.63 0.84 -3.28
N ASP A 180 1.98 -0.29 -3.87
CA ASP A 180 3.25 -0.51 -4.57
C ASP A 180 3.00 -0.56 -6.08
N GLU A 181 3.28 0.54 -6.79
CA GLU A 181 3.09 0.76 -8.23
C GLU A 181 1.69 0.32 -8.71
N PRO A 182 0.59 0.82 -8.11
CA PRO A 182 -0.75 0.37 -8.46
C PRO A 182 -1.18 0.76 -9.87
N ALA A 183 -0.56 1.76 -10.51
CA ALA A 183 -0.84 2.16 -11.88
C ALA A 183 -0.10 1.31 -12.93
N ALA A 184 0.85 0.46 -12.53
CA ALA A 184 1.63 -0.35 -13.48
C ALA A 184 0.72 -1.23 -14.35
N GLY A 185 0.82 -1.05 -15.67
CA GLY A 185 0.03 -1.79 -16.68
C GLY A 185 -1.40 -1.28 -16.91
N LEU A 186 -1.80 -0.19 -16.27
CA LEU A 186 -3.08 0.48 -16.53
C LEU A 186 -2.96 1.42 -17.74
N ASN A 187 -4.07 1.60 -18.47
CA ASN A 187 -4.16 2.64 -19.47
C ASN A 187 -4.45 4.02 -18.84
N PRO A 188 -4.30 5.16 -19.57
CA PRO A 188 -4.49 6.50 -18.99
C PRO A 188 -5.85 6.70 -18.31
N THR A 189 -6.93 6.18 -18.87
CA THR A 189 -8.29 6.28 -18.28
C THR A 189 -8.38 5.48 -16.97
N GLU A 190 -7.79 4.31 -16.91
CA GLU A 190 -7.73 3.49 -15.70
C GLU A 190 -6.86 4.16 -14.63
N THR A 191 -5.73 4.80 -15.03
CA THR A 191 -4.88 5.58 -14.11
C THR A 191 -5.63 6.77 -13.52
N ASP A 192 -6.46 7.45 -14.31
CA ASP A 192 -7.31 8.53 -13.82
C ASP A 192 -8.35 8.03 -12.81
N CYS A 193 -8.99 6.89 -13.11
CA CYS A 193 -9.91 6.22 -12.18
C CYS A 193 -9.19 5.83 -10.87
N LEU A 194 -7.96 5.31 -10.95
CA LEU A 194 -7.13 4.97 -9.79
C LEU A 194 -6.88 6.21 -8.92
N GLY A 195 -6.52 7.34 -9.52
CA GLY A 195 -6.33 8.60 -8.79
C GLY A 195 -7.57 9.01 -8.00
N GLY A 196 -8.75 8.96 -8.64
CA GLY A 196 -10.03 9.19 -7.98
C GLY A 196 -10.30 8.21 -6.82
N LEU A 197 -9.99 6.94 -7.02
CA LEU A 197 -10.13 5.90 -6.00
C LEU A 197 -9.23 6.14 -4.78
N ILE A 198 -7.96 6.49 -5.00
CA ILE A 198 -7.01 6.82 -3.92
C ILE A 198 -7.54 8.00 -3.08
N GLN A 199 -8.07 9.05 -3.73
CA GLN A 199 -8.70 10.16 -3.03
C GLN A 199 -9.94 9.73 -2.23
N MET A 200 -10.79 8.85 -2.78
CA MET A 200 -11.94 8.30 -2.05
C MET A 200 -11.51 7.44 -0.85
N ILE A 201 -10.42 6.67 -0.95
CA ILE A 201 -9.84 5.91 0.17
C ILE A 201 -9.39 6.88 1.28
N ARG A 202 -8.71 7.97 0.93
CA ARG A 202 -8.33 9.03 1.87
C ARG A 202 -9.53 9.64 2.59
N THR A 203 -10.63 9.95 1.87
CA THR A 203 -11.83 10.55 2.49
C THR A 203 -12.50 9.65 3.51
N ARG A 204 -12.21 8.34 3.49
CA ARG A 204 -12.61 7.38 4.52
C ARG A 204 -11.68 7.37 5.76
N GLY A 205 -10.71 8.28 5.83
CA GLY A 205 -9.76 8.40 6.93
C GLY A 205 -8.59 7.42 6.87
N ILE A 206 -8.40 6.75 5.73
CA ILE A 206 -7.26 5.84 5.53
C ILE A 206 -6.07 6.65 5.03
N THR A 207 -4.95 6.53 5.74
CA THR A 207 -3.67 7.10 5.31
C THR A 207 -3.07 6.24 4.22
N VAL A 208 -2.52 6.85 3.17
CA VAL A 208 -1.94 6.12 2.04
C VAL A 208 -0.46 6.44 1.89
N VAL A 209 0.37 5.42 1.76
CA VAL A 209 1.73 5.54 1.22
C VAL A 209 1.71 4.94 -0.17
N LEU A 210 2.02 5.75 -1.16
CA LEU A 210 1.95 5.42 -2.58
C LEU A 210 3.36 5.39 -3.17
N VAL A 211 3.83 4.24 -3.63
CA VAL A 211 5.02 4.15 -4.48
C VAL A 211 4.55 4.19 -5.92
N GLU A 212 5.05 5.15 -6.69
CA GLU A 212 4.71 5.31 -8.09
C GLU A 212 5.85 5.96 -8.89
N HIS A 213 5.82 5.74 -10.20
CA HIS A 213 6.69 6.39 -11.16
C HIS A 213 5.92 7.28 -12.16
N ASP A 214 4.57 7.20 -12.18
CA ASP A 214 3.71 8.11 -12.93
C ASP A 214 3.62 9.45 -12.18
N MET A 215 4.38 10.42 -12.67
CA MET A 215 4.49 11.75 -12.01
C MET A 215 3.17 12.51 -12.06
N ASP A 216 2.38 12.37 -13.13
CA ASP A 216 1.09 13.06 -13.26
C ASP A 216 0.11 12.56 -12.19
N LEU A 217 0.07 11.25 -11.97
CA LEU A 217 -0.72 10.67 -10.88
C LEU A 217 -0.22 11.15 -9.52
N VAL A 218 1.09 11.06 -9.27
CA VAL A 218 1.71 11.46 -7.99
C VAL A 218 1.41 12.92 -7.65
N MET A 219 1.65 13.84 -8.58
CA MET A 219 1.46 15.28 -8.36
C MET A 219 -0.01 15.63 -8.12
N ARG A 220 -0.93 14.91 -8.75
CA ARG A 220 -2.37 15.14 -8.63
C ARG A 220 -2.97 14.64 -7.31
N VAL A 221 -2.45 13.53 -6.75
CA VAL A 221 -3.12 12.90 -5.59
C VAL A 221 -2.42 13.12 -4.27
N SER A 222 -1.13 13.44 -4.25
CA SER A 222 -0.31 13.41 -3.05
C SER A 222 -0.36 14.74 -2.26
N ASP A 223 -0.27 14.65 -0.93
CA ASP A 223 -0.08 15.80 -0.05
C ASP A 223 1.41 16.08 0.18
N THR A 224 2.23 15.03 0.17
CA THR A 224 3.68 15.10 0.39
C THR A 224 4.34 14.04 -0.49
N VAL A 225 5.48 14.37 -1.03
CA VAL A 225 6.31 13.48 -1.85
C VAL A 225 7.68 13.33 -1.21
N LEU A 226 8.14 12.10 -1.05
CA LEU A 226 9.51 11.72 -0.68
C LEU A 226 10.22 11.23 -1.95
N VAL A 227 11.35 11.81 -2.25
CA VAL A 227 12.20 11.38 -3.38
C VAL A 227 13.35 10.55 -2.83
N LEU A 228 13.44 9.29 -3.27
CA LEU A 228 14.57 8.42 -2.99
C LEU A 228 15.52 8.38 -4.19
N ASN A 229 16.82 8.43 -3.90
CA ASN A 229 17.87 8.23 -4.88
C ASN A 229 18.98 7.38 -4.25
N TYR A 230 19.34 6.26 -4.88
CA TYR A 230 20.34 5.29 -4.36
C TYR A 230 20.17 4.94 -2.88
N GLY A 231 18.95 4.78 -2.42
CA GLY A 231 18.63 4.41 -1.03
C GLY A 231 18.57 5.56 -0.04
N GLU A 232 18.89 6.78 -0.43
CA GLU A 232 18.89 7.98 0.40
C GLU A 232 17.71 8.91 0.07
N VAL A 233 17.34 9.75 1.03
CA VAL A 233 16.34 10.81 0.80
C VAL A 233 17.02 11.97 0.07
N LEU A 234 16.62 12.18 -1.18
CA LEU A 234 17.09 13.31 -1.99
C LEU A 234 16.34 14.59 -1.64
N ALA A 235 15.01 14.50 -1.57
CA ALA A 235 14.13 15.64 -1.27
C ALA A 235 12.84 15.14 -0.61
N GLN A 236 12.18 16.02 0.14
CA GLN A 236 10.84 15.77 0.68
C GLN A 236 10.07 17.08 0.79
N GLY A 237 8.83 17.10 0.28
CA GLY A 237 8.01 18.32 0.31
C GLY A 237 6.65 18.12 -0.35
N PRO A 238 5.85 19.21 -0.45
CA PRO A 238 4.63 19.19 -1.25
C PRO A 238 4.97 19.00 -2.75
N PRO A 239 4.03 18.45 -3.56
CA PRO A 239 4.26 18.16 -4.98
C PRO A 239 4.87 19.31 -5.77
N ASP A 240 4.34 20.52 -5.62
CA ASP A 240 4.82 21.71 -6.35
C ASP A 240 6.29 22.05 -6.03
N ALA A 241 6.74 21.83 -4.79
CA ALA A 241 8.12 22.06 -4.40
C ALA A 241 9.06 21.00 -4.99
N ILE A 242 8.63 19.75 -5.03
CA ILE A 242 9.40 18.61 -5.56
C ILE A 242 9.56 18.73 -7.08
N GLN A 243 8.50 19.12 -7.80
CA GLN A 243 8.52 19.27 -9.25
C GLN A 243 9.52 20.33 -9.71
N ASN A 244 9.77 21.36 -8.90
CA ASN A 244 10.65 22.48 -9.20
C ASN A 244 12.03 22.36 -8.51
N ASP A 245 12.32 21.27 -7.81
CA ASP A 245 13.60 21.07 -7.15
C ASP A 245 14.69 20.68 -8.18
N PRO A 246 15.75 21.48 -8.37
CA PRO A 246 16.81 21.19 -9.34
C PRO A 246 17.47 19.83 -9.10
N ALA A 247 17.68 19.42 -7.86
CA ALA A 247 18.32 18.14 -7.53
C ALA A 247 17.42 16.95 -7.94
N VAL A 248 16.10 17.11 -7.84
CA VAL A 248 15.13 16.10 -8.30
C VAL A 248 15.11 16.03 -9.82
N VAL A 249 15.06 17.18 -10.49
CA VAL A 249 15.07 17.28 -11.96
C VAL A 249 16.33 16.63 -12.52
N ASP A 250 17.50 16.94 -11.97
CA ASP A 250 18.79 16.38 -12.42
C ASP A 250 18.85 14.86 -12.20
N ALA A 251 18.32 14.35 -11.07
CA ALA A 251 18.30 12.91 -10.79
C ALA A 251 17.40 12.12 -11.74
N TYR A 252 16.31 12.73 -12.24
CA TYR A 252 15.42 12.10 -13.23
C TYR A 252 15.95 12.23 -14.65
N LEU A 253 16.49 13.37 -15.05
CA LEU A 253 17.10 13.59 -16.37
C LEU A 253 18.40 12.78 -16.55
N GLY A 254 19.18 12.62 -15.45
CA GLY A 254 20.40 11.81 -15.46
C GLY A 254 20.13 10.32 -15.66
N SER A 255 19.00 9.80 -15.15
CA SER A 255 18.64 8.39 -15.30
C SER A 255 18.18 7.99 -16.71
N GLU A 256 17.67 8.93 -17.51
CA GLU A 256 17.31 8.68 -18.93
C GLU A 256 18.54 8.53 -19.84
N LEU A 257 19.70 9.04 -19.41
CA LEU A 257 20.95 8.94 -20.17
C LEU A 257 21.74 7.66 -19.87
N ASP A 258 21.50 7.01 -18.70
CA ASP A 258 22.17 5.77 -18.31
C ASP A 258 21.45 4.51 -18.83
N ASP A 259 20.20 4.61 -19.26
CA ASP A 259 19.39 3.51 -19.82
C ASP A 259 19.42 3.47 -21.37
N ALA A 260 20.17 4.34 -22.05
CA ALA A 260 20.33 4.43 -23.51
C ALA A 260 21.68 3.88 -23.97
#